data_bd8e96ecd4fb01b572febfe234bf8787
#
_entry.id   bd8e96ecd4fb01b572febfe234bf8787
#
_cell.length_a   1.000
_cell.length_b   1.000
_cell.length_c   1.000
_cell.angle_alpha   90.00
_cell.angle_beta   90.00
_cell.angle_gamma   90.00
#
_symmetry.space_group_name_H-M   'P 1'
#
loop_
_entity.id
_entity.type
_entity.pdbx_description
1 polymer ?
#
loop_
_entity_poly.entity_id
_entity_poly.type
_entity_poly.pdbx_seq_one_letter_code
_entity_poly.pdbx_strand_id
1 'polypeptide(L)'
;QCFWYNEIMIVPSSAPVPPPHLDLPESCVDDYNEARDIVARSPRASAALLRLTIQKLLSELGEKGKNINEDIGSLVSKGLPVEVQQALDYCRVVGNNAVHPGEIEISDKPDIAHSLFEMVNFIVEVRISQPKKIADLYNVLPAGALKAVEKRDGVKNT
;
A
#
# COMPACT_ATOMS: atom_id res chain seq x y z
N GLN A 1 -13.96 6.14 27.67
CA GLN A 1 -13.25 7.08 28.55
C GLN A 1 -12.13 7.73 27.71
N CYS A 2 -12.21 9.07 27.49
CA CYS A 2 -11.17 9.82 26.74
C CYS A 2 -10.20 10.42 27.73
N PHE A 3 -8.90 10.28 27.48
CA PHE A 3 -7.84 10.92 28.25
C PHE A 3 -7.16 11.99 27.40
N TRP A 4 -7.05 13.20 27.97
CA TRP A 4 -6.42 14.36 27.36
C TRP A 4 -5.23 14.82 28.18
N TYR A 5 -4.16 15.20 27.52
CA TYR A 5 -2.99 15.84 28.15
C TYR A 5 -2.50 16.98 27.24
N ASN A 6 -2.40 18.19 27.79
CA ASN A 6 -2.03 19.40 27.05
C ASN A 6 -2.81 19.57 25.72
N GLU A 7 -4.15 19.45 25.78
CA GLU A 7 -5.04 19.55 24.62
C GLU A 7 -4.89 18.42 23.58
N ILE A 8 -4.05 17.41 23.85
CA ILE A 8 -3.87 16.26 23.00
C ILE A 8 -4.67 15.09 23.56
N MET A 9 -5.52 14.48 22.73
CA MET A 9 -6.24 13.25 23.09
C MET A 9 -5.26 12.09 23.10
N ILE A 10 -5.12 11.43 24.24
CA ILE A 10 -4.21 10.29 24.41
C ILE A 10 -4.95 8.97 24.17
N VAL A 11 -6.23 8.89 24.55
CA VAL A 11 -7.06 7.68 24.41
C VAL A 11 -8.51 8.07 24.14
N PRO A 12 -9.18 7.52 23.12
CA PRO A 12 -8.58 6.81 22.01
C PRO A 12 -7.76 7.75 21.12
N SER A 13 -6.70 7.24 20.51
CA SER A 13 -5.97 7.99 19.49
C SER A 13 -6.85 8.10 18.26
N SER A 14 -7.43 9.28 18.02
CA SER A 14 -8.13 9.55 16.75
C SER A 14 -7.09 9.87 15.69
N ALA A 15 -6.64 8.87 14.96
CA ALA A 15 -5.80 9.12 13.81
C ALA A 15 -6.68 9.71 12.68
N PRO A 16 -6.39 10.91 12.16
CA PRO A 16 -7.15 11.52 11.06
C PRO A 16 -6.82 10.86 9.71
N VAL A 17 -6.43 9.60 9.72
CA VAL A 17 -5.98 8.83 8.55
C VAL A 17 -6.80 7.54 8.44
N PRO A 18 -6.97 6.99 7.21
CA PRO A 18 -7.82 5.84 7.01
C PRO A 18 -7.32 4.60 7.77
N PRO A 19 -8.24 3.69 8.17
CA PRO A 19 -7.85 2.38 8.68
C PRO A 19 -7.13 1.57 7.59
N PRO A 20 -6.42 0.48 7.98
CA PRO A 20 -5.83 -0.42 7.00
C PRO A 20 -6.90 -1.03 6.12
N HIS A 21 -6.58 -1.23 4.85
CA HIS A 21 -7.46 -1.92 3.91
C HIS A 21 -7.77 -3.34 4.42
N LEU A 22 -8.99 -3.83 4.19
CA LEU A 22 -9.42 -5.16 4.67
C LEU A 22 -8.56 -6.31 4.12
N ASP A 23 -8.05 -6.16 2.90
CA ASP A 23 -7.16 -7.12 2.26
C ASP A 23 -5.68 -6.76 2.42
N LEU A 24 -5.32 -5.85 3.33
CA LEU A 24 -3.91 -5.60 3.65
C LEU A 24 -3.31 -6.88 4.24
N PRO A 25 -2.19 -7.41 3.71
CA PRO A 25 -1.55 -8.62 4.23
C PRO A 25 -1.23 -8.50 5.73
N GLU A 26 -1.42 -9.60 6.46
CA GLU A 26 -1.25 -9.63 7.92
C GLU A 26 0.14 -9.16 8.35
N SER A 27 1.18 -9.49 7.57
CA SER A 27 2.55 -9.04 7.80
C SER A 27 2.74 -7.51 7.79
N CYS A 28 1.79 -6.77 7.19
CA CYS A 28 1.80 -5.32 7.04
C CYS A 28 0.93 -4.59 8.08
N VAL A 29 -0.01 -5.29 8.73
CA VAL A 29 -1.06 -4.68 9.56
C VAL A 29 -0.50 -3.98 10.78
N ASP A 30 0.46 -4.60 11.46
CA ASP A 30 1.03 -4.06 12.70
C ASP A 30 1.77 -2.74 12.44
N ASP A 31 2.64 -2.69 11.42
CA ASP A 31 3.39 -1.47 11.08
C ASP A 31 2.45 -0.36 10.62
N TYR A 32 1.39 -0.70 9.86
CA TYR A 32 0.39 0.25 9.42
C TYR A 32 -0.37 0.86 10.61
N ASN A 33 -0.81 0.05 11.57
CA ASN A 33 -1.51 0.52 12.76
C ASN A 33 -0.60 1.34 13.68
N GLU A 34 0.65 0.91 13.88
CA GLU A 34 1.63 1.69 14.63
C GLU A 34 1.87 3.06 13.98
N ALA A 35 1.98 3.10 12.65
CA ALA A 35 2.09 4.36 11.92
C ALA A 35 0.87 5.27 12.14
N ARG A 36 -0.35 4.71 12.20
CA ARG A 36 -1.58 5.45 12.50
C ARG A 36 -1.56 6.05 13.91
N ASP A 37 -1.13 5.27 14.89
CA ASP A 37 -1.15 5.69 16.30
C ASP A 37 -0.21 6.87 16.55
N ILE A 38 0.87 6.98 15.78
CA ILE A 38 1.89 8.02 16.00
C ILE A 38 1.82 9.18 15.01
N VAL A 39 1.02 9.12 13.93
CA VAL A 39 1.05 10.13 12.85
C VAL A 39 0.80 11.55 13.36
N ALA A 40 -0.10 11.75 14.33
CA ALA A 40 -0.39 13.04 14.91
C ALA A 40 0.77 13.61 15.75
N ARG A 41 1.63 12.74 16.30
CA ARG A 41 2.76 13.13 17.15
C ARG A 41 4.06 13.21 16.37
N SER A 42 4.23 12.34 15.39
CA SER A 42 5.43 12.26 14.57
C SER A 42 5.09 11.81 13.14
N PRO A 43 4.68 12.75 12.26
CA PRO A 43 4.45 12.44 10.84
C PRO A 43 5.66 11.76 10.19
N ARG A 44 6.86 12.17 10.57
CA ARG A 44 8.12 11.60 10.07
C ARG A 44 8.29 10.13 10.46
N ALA A 45 8.08 9.78 11.73
CA ALA A 45 8.19 8.40 12.18
C ALA A 45 7.08 7.51 11.56
N SER A 46 5.87 8.05 11.42
CA SER A 46 4.77 7.40 10.71
C SER A 46 5.13 7.09 9.25
N ALA A 47 5.70 8.05 8.53
CA ALA A 47 6.14 7.84 7.15
C ALA A 47 7.25 6.77 7.04
N ALA A 48 8.15 6.68 8.01
CA ALA A 48 9.17 5.64 8.06
C ALA A 48 8.57 4.24 8.26
N LEU A 49 7.56 4.11 9.13
CA LEU A 49 6.82 2.85 9.31
C LEU A 49 6.02 2.45 8.05
N LEU A 50 5.38 3.40 7.40
CA LEU A 50 4.68 3.13 6.14
C LEU A 50 5.65 2.72 5.01
N ARG A 51 6.87 3.24 5.01
CA ARG A 51 7.91 2.75 4.10
C ARG A 51 8.24 1.27 4.36
N LEU A 52 8.30 0.86 5.63
CA LEU A 52 8.48 -0.54 6.00
C LEU A 52 7.26 -1.38 5.57
N THR A 53 6.06 -0.86 5.76
CA THR A 53 4.82 -1.48 5.28
C THR A 53 4.88 -1.74 3.77
N ILE A 54 5.30 -0.75 2.97
CA ILE A 54 5.46 -0.90 1.50
C ILE A 54 6.50 -1.97 1.17
N GLN A 55 7.61 -2.02 1.87
CA GLN A 55 8.65 -3.03 1.64
C GLN A 55 8.13 -4.45 1.87
N LYS A 56 7.35 -4.67 2.94
CA LYS A 56 6.68 -5.94 3.19
C LYS A 56 5.60 -6.24 2.15
N LEU A 57 4.79 -5.23 1.77
CA LEU A 57 3.77 -5.38 0.75
C LEU A 57 4.35 -5.80 -0.60
N LEU A 58 5.50 -5.26 -1.00
CA LEU A 58 6.20 -5.70 -2.22
C LEU A 58 6.61 -7.17 -2.16
N SER A 59 7.03 -7.66 -1.00
CA SER A 59 7.30 -9.10 -0.80
C SER A 59 6.04 -9.94 -0.97
N GLU A 60 4.90 -9.50 -0.43
CA GLU A 60 3.60 -10.17 -0.60
C GLU A 60 3.12 -10.17 -2.06
N LEU A 61 3.53 -9.17 -2.85
CA LEU A 61 3.28 -9.10 -4.29
C LEU A 61 4.26 -9.95 -5.14
N GLY A 62 5.15 -10.71 -4.49
CA GLY A 62 6.08 -11.65 -5.14
C GLY A 62 7.44 -11.06 -5.50
N GLU A 63 7.76 -9.87 -5.01
CA GLU A 63 9.08 -9.25 -5.18
C GLU A 63 10.04 -9.62 -4.03
N LYS A 64 11.31 -9.20 -4.13
CA LYS A 64 12.33 -9.58 -3.14
C LYS A 64 12.15 -8.89 -1.78
N GLY A 65 11.53 -7.70 -1.76
CA GLY A 65 11.33 -6.89 -0.55
C GLY A 65 12.61 -6.34 0.08
N LYS A 66 13.72 -6.30 -0.67
CA LYS A 66 15.02 -5.81 -0.18
C LYS A 66 15.34 -4.40 -0.65
N ASN A 67 14.98 -4.08 -1.87
CA ASN A 67 15.18 -2.78 -2.49
C ASN A 67 13.90 -2.35 -3.20
N ILE A 68 13.21 -1.40 -2.60
CA ILE A 68 11.91 -0.91 -3.12
C ILE A 68 12.01 -0.44 -4.57
N ASN A 69 13.10 0.25 -4.95
CA ASN A 69 13.28 0.76 -6.32
C ASN A 69 13.45 -0.38 -7.34
N GLU A 70 14.21 -1.42 -7.00
CA GLU A 70 14.39 -2.59 -7.86
C GLU A 70 13.09 -3.40 -7.97
N ASP A 71 12.37 -3.54 -6.86
CA ASP A 71 11.09 -4.25 -6.80
C ASP A 71 10.02 -3.54 -7.65
N ILE A 72 9.95 -2.19 -7.60
CA ILE A 72 9.08 -1.40 -8.47
C ILE A 72 9.48 -1.63 -9.95
N GLY A 73 10.76 -1.56 -10.28
CA GLY A 73 11.25 -1.80 -11.64
C GLY A 73 10.88 -3.19 -12.16
N SER A 74 10.96 -4.22 -11.30
CA SER A 74 10.51 -5.58 -11.60
C SER A 74 9.01 -5.64 -11.90
N LEU A 75 8.17 -5.01 -11.08
CA LEU A 75 6.72 -4.95 -11.29
C LEU A 75 6.36 -4.19 -12.59
N VAL A 76 7.05 -3.11 -12.89
CA VAL A 76 6.87 -2.34 -14.14
C VAL A 76 7.15 -3.23 -15.36
N SER A 77 8.23 -4.01 -15.33
CA SER A 77 8.55 -4.95 -16.42
C SER A 77 7.50 -6.05 -16.58
N LYS A 78 6.73 -6.35 -15.53
CA LYS A 78 5.61 -7.30 -15.51
C LYS A 78 4.26 -6.65 -15.87
N GLY A 79 4.25 -5.38 -16.29
CA GLY A 79 3.04 -4.68 -16.70
C GLY A 79 2.27 -4.01 -15.56
N LEU A 80 2.97 -3.48 -14.56
CA LEU A 80 2.33 -2.70 -13.50
C LEU A 80 1.62 -1.47 -14.07
N PRO A 81 0.34 -1.21 -13.71
CA PRO A 81 -0.33 0.02 -14.10
C PRO A 81 0.42 1.27 -13.65
N VAL A 82 0.42 2.30 -14.50
CA VAL A 82 1.19 3.56 -14.25
C VAL A 82 0.77 4.22 -12.95
N GLU A 83 -0.51 4.22 -12.62
CA GLU A 83 -1.04 4.82 -11.39
C GLU A 83 -0.50 4.12 -10.14
N VAL A 84 -0.36 2.79 -10.20
CA VAL A 84 0.21 2.00 -9.09
C VAL A 84 1.71 2.24 -8.98
N GLN A 85 2.42 2.33 -10.11
CA GLN A 85 3.84 2.71 -10.12
C GLN A 85 4.04 4.07 -9.45
N GLN A 86 3.25 5.08 -9.83
CA GLN A 86 3.34 6.43 -9.26
C GLN A 86 3.06 6.43 -7.75
N ALA A 87 2.07 5.66 -7.29
CA ALA A 87 1.79 5.51 -5.87
C ALA A 87 2.95 4.87 -5.10
N LEU A 88 3.56 3.82 -5.64
CA LEU A 88 4.73 3.17 -5.06
C LEU A 88 5.94 4.09 -5.02
N ASP A 89 6.22 4.82 -6.12
CA ASP A 89 7.32 5.79 -6.18
C ASP A 89 7.10 6.95 -5.21
N TYR A 90 5.86 7.43 -5.06
CA TYR A 90 5.53 8.43 -4.05
C TYR A 90 5.87 7.93 -2.64
N CYS A 91 5.41 6.72 -2.27
CA CYS A 91 5.70 6.12 -0.97
C CYS A 91 7.22 5.92 -0.77
N ARG A 92 7.94 5.51 -1.82
CA ARG A 92 9.38 5.32 -1.77
C ARG A 92 10.12 6.63 -1.51
N VAL A 93 9.81 7.67 -2.27
CA VAL A 93 10.50 8.97 -2.17
C VAL A 93 10.21 9.63 -0.83
N VAL A 94 8.94 9.72 -0.44
CA VAL A 94 8.52 10.33 0.83
C VAL A 94 9.08 9.53 2.01
N GLY A 95 8.97 8.20 1.98
CA GLY A 95 9.49 7.35 3.04
C GLY A 95 11.01 7.41 3.19
N ASN A 96 11.77 7.57 2.08
CA ASN A 96 13.22 7.79 2.14
C ASN A 96 13.56 9.12 2.83
N ASN A 97 12.83 10.19 2.54
CA ASN A 97 13.04 11.48 3.19
C ASN A 97 12.70 11.47 4.69
N ALA A 98 11.88 10.52 5.13
CA ALA A 98 11.57 10.32 6.55
C ALA A 98 12.79 9.81 7.34
N VAL A 99 13.62 8.95 6.75
CA VAL A 99 14.79 8.33 7.41
C VAL A 99 16.11 9.02 7.06
N HIS A 100 16.18 9.64 5.88
CA HIS A 100 17.35 10.41 5.43
C HIS A 100 16.92 11.85 5.14
N PRO A 101 17.50 12.86 5.81
CA PRO A 101 17.22 14.25 5.48
C PRO A 101 17.44 14.53 3.99
N GLY A 102 16.41 15.08 3.34
CA GLY A 102 16.40 15.36 1.92
C GLY A 102 15.67 16.65 1.60
N GLU A 103 15.15 16.74 0.39
CA GLU A 103 14.45 17.93 -0.11
C GLU A 103 13.03 18.11 0.45
N ILE A 104 12.43 17.03 1.00
CA ILE A 104 11.08 17.05 1.55
C ILE A 104 11.14 17.06 3.08
N GLU A 105 10.71 18.17 3.69
CA GLU A 105 10.56 18.28 5.14
C GLU A 105 9.17 17.77 5.56
N ILE A 106 9.11 16.54 6.06
CA ILE A 106 7.85 15.87 6.44
C ILE A 106 7.32 16.43 7.78
N SER A 107 8.21 16.86 8.67
CA SER A 107 7.83 17.39 9.98
C SER A 107 6.92 18.61 9.88
N ASP A 108 7.08 19.41 8.83
CA ASP A 108 6.32 20.63 8.59
C ASP A 108 5.09 20.43 7.69
N LYS A 109 4.89 19.19 7.17
CA LYS A 109 3.82 18.86 6.23
C LYS A 109 3.11 17.56 6.61
N PRO A 110 2.24 17.56 7.63
CA PRO A 110 1.49 16.38 8.06
C PRO A 110 0.69 15.72 6.93
N ASP A 111 0.18 16.52 5.98
CA ASP A 111 -0.62 16.04 4.84
C ASP A 111 0.16 15.06 3.94
N ILE A 112 1.49 15.23 3.86
CA ILE A 112 2.35 14.32 3.10
C ILE A 112 2.36 12.93 3.76
N ALA A 113 2.48 12.87 5.09
CA ALA A 113 2.42 11.60 5.81
C ALA A 113 1.02 10.97 5.71
N HIS A 114 -0.05 11.80 5.79
CA HIS A 114 -1.43 11.33 5.64
C HIS A 114 -1.68 10.69 4.27
N SER A 115 -1.18 11.31 3.19
CA SER A 115 -1.33 10.78 1.84
C SER A 115 -0.70 9.39 1.65
N LEU A 116 0.33 9.04 2.44
CA LEU A 116 0.93 7.70 2.37
C LEU A 116 -0.05 6.59 2.74
N PHE A 117 -0.92 6.81 3.72
CA PHE A 117 -1.95 5.83 4.10
C PHE A 117 -2.93 5.58 2.96
N GLU A 118 -3.34 6.63 2.26
CA GLU A 118 -4.21 6.52 1.08
C GLU A 118 -3.52 5.75 -0.05
N MET A 119 -2.24 6.04 -0.30
CA MET A 119 -1.47 5.35 -1.33
C MET A 119 -1.29 3.86 -1.02
N VAL A 120 -0.98 3.49 0.23
CA VAL A 120 -0.90 2.08 0.64
C VAL A 120 -2.22 1.37 0.39
N ASN A 121 -3.34 1.94 0.85
CA ASN A 121 -4.67 1.35 0.64
C ASN A 121 -5.04 1.25 -0.84
N PHE A 122 -4.70 2.24 -1.66
CA PHE A 122 -4.89 2.22 -3.11
C PHE A 122 -4.12 1.06 -3.76
N ILE A 123 -2.86 0.86 -3.40
CA ILE A 123 -2.04 -0.24 -3.94
C ILE A 123 -2.66 -1.59 -3.59
N VAL A 124 -3.13 -1.78 -2.36
CA VAL A 124 -3.80 -3.01 -1.92
C VAL A 124 -5.09 -3.24 -2.70
N GLU A 125 -5.94 -2.19 -2.85
CA GLU A 125 -7.18 -2.30 -3.63
C GLU A 125 -6.89 -2.77 -5.06
N VAL A 126 -5.96 -2.12 -5.76
CA VAL A 126 -5.71 -2.41 -7.17
C VAL A 126 -4.96 -3.74 -7.38
N ARG A 127 -4.02 -4.07 -6.51
CA ARG A 127 -3.13 -5.25 -6.70
C ARG A 127 -3.62 -6.52 -6.03
N ILE A 128 -4.46 -6.42 -5.02
CA ILE A 128 -4.92 -7.57 -4.24
C ILE A 128 -6.44 -7.71 -4.35
N SER A 129 -7.20 -6.69 -3.96
CA SER A 129 -8.65 -6.81 -3.82
C SER A 129 -9.36 -6.89 -5.15
N GLN A 130 -9.04 -6.03 -6.11
CA GLN A 130 -9.69 -6.04 -7.43
C GLN A 130 -9.42 -7.35 -8.19
N PRO A 131 -8.17 -7.85 -8.32
CA PRO A 131 -7.92 -9.13 -8.95
C PRO A 131 -8.66 -10.30 -8.30
N LYS A 132 -8.73 -10.31 -6.96
CA LYS A 132 -9.47 -11.32 -6.20
C LYS A 132 -10.97 -11.30 -6.53
N LYS A 133 -11.59 -10.12 -6.47
CA LYS A 133 -13.01 -9.94 -6.81
C LYS A 133 -13.32 -10.39 -8.25
N ILE A 134 -12.44 -10.03 -9.20
CA ILE A 134 -12.62 -10.41 -10.61
C ILE A 134 -12.47 -11.92 -10.77
N ALA A 135 -11.48 -12.55 -10.12
CA ALA A 135 -11.29 -13.98 -10.16
C ALA A 135 -12.50 -14.76 -9.61
N ASP A 136 -13.04 -14.29 -8.47
CA ASP A 136 -14.23 -14.88 -7.85
C ASP A 136 -15.44 -14.83 -8.80
N LEU A 137 -15.68 -13.69 -9.45
CA LEU A 137 -16.75 -13.52 -10.44
C LEU A 137 -16.52 -14.35 -11.70
N TYR A 138 -15.28 -14.43 -12.17
CA TYR A 138 -14.93 -15.21 -13.36
C TYR A 138 -15.15 -16.71 -13.13
N ASN A 139 -14.80 -17.21 -11.96
CA ASN A 139 -14.91 -18.64 -11.61
C ASN A 139 -16.35 -19.15 -11.49
N VAL A 140 -17.36 -18.26 -11.37
CA VAL A 140 -18.78 -18.67 -11.36
C VAL A 140 -19.40 -18.72 -12.77
N LEU A 141 -18.62 -18.42 -13.83
CA LEU A 141 -19.11 -18.52 -15.19
C LEU A 141 -19.42 -19.98 -15.57
N PRO A 142 -20.43 -20.24 -16.43
CA PRO A 142 -20.73 -21.58 -16.92
C PRO A 142 -19.52 -22.23 -17.60
N ALA A 143 -19.32 -23.54 -17.38
CA ALA A 143 -18.18 -24.28 -17.92
C ALA A 143 -18.03 -24.16 -19.45
N GLY A 144 -19.13 -24.06 -20.19
CA GLY A 144 -19.11 -23.83 -21.63
C GLY A 144 -18.52 -22.48 -22.02
N ALA A 145 -18.79 -21.41 -21.23
CA ALA A 145 -18.24 -20.09 -21.45
C ALA A 145 -16.73 -20.07 -21.17
N LEU A 146 -16.30 -20.69 -20.05
CA LEU A 146 -14.87 -20.82 -19.70
C LEU A 146 -14.08 -21.56 -20.77
N LYS A 147 -14.57 -22.69 -21.29
CA LYS A 147 -13.96 -23.42 -22.40
C LYS A 147 -13.85 -22.59 -23.68
N ALA A 148 -14.86 -21.75 -23.98
CA ALA A 148 -14.82 -20.88 -25.14
C ALA A 148 -13.73 -19.80 -25.01
N VAL A 149 -13.53 -19.24 -23.79
CA VAL A 149 -12.45 -18.30 -23.48
C VAL A 149 -11.08 -18.98 -23.63
N GLU A 150 -10.89 -20.15 -23.02
CA GLU A 150 -9.65 -20.94 -23.14
C GLU A 150 -9.28 -21.22 -24.60
N LYS A 151 -10.27 -21.61 -25.41
CA LYS A 151 -10.09 -21.87 -26.86
C LYS A 151 -9.67 -20.59 -27.60
N ARG A 152 -10.25 -19.44 -27.28
CA ARG A 152 -9.87 -18.14 -27.84
C ARG A 152 -8.43 -17.76 -27.50
N ASP A 153 -8.04 -17.93 -26.23
CA ASP A 153 -6.74 -17.50 -25.70
C ASP A 153 -5.62 -18.50 -26.05
N GLY A 154 -5.93 -19.80 -26.17
CA GLY A 154 -5.01 -20.84 -26.62
C GLY A 154 -4.56 -20.70 -28.09
N VAL A 155 -5.32 -19.96 -28.89
CA VAL A 155 -4.95 -19.65 -30.30
C VAL A 155 -3.89 -18.53 -30.39
N LYS A 156 -3.63 -17.79 -29.32
CA LYS A 156 -2.63 -16.71 -29.28
C LYS A 156 -1.19 -17.18 -28.99
N ASN A 157 -0.99 -18.46 -28.69
CA ASN A 157 0.33 -19.03 -28.32
C ASN A 157 0.95 -19.91 -29.43
N THR A 158 0.60 -19.67 -30.68
CA THR A 158 1.27 -20.28 -31.84
C THR A 158 1.94 -19.25 -32.74
#